data_33cacdecd74b8db95fd3ea819807c75b
#
_entry.id   33cacdecd74b8db95fd3ea819807c75b
#
_cell.length_a   1.000
_cell.length_b   1.000
_cell.length_c   1.000
_cell.angle_alpha   90.00
_cell.angle_beta   90.00
_cell.angle_gamma   90.00
#
_symmetry.space_group_name_H-M   'P 1'
#
loop_
_entity.id
_entity.type
_entity.pdbx_description
1 polymer ?
#
loop_
_entity_poly.entity_id
_entity_poly.type
_entity_poly.pdbx_seq_one_letter_code
_entity_poly.pdbx_strand_id
1 'polypeptide(L)'
;MLDTILPARLIRALGGPMSESSDALAVPVAVAMRRPTLLGVPAMPLLPASLIVRRAQVEEAGALAALLGRAYPTETWDAAGTKRELFGDETVRATLVVAAEGRLVATASLQVRPDVPECGWVRWVATDLDRRREGLARALVIGVLAMARQAGCREARLRTQTDRLAAIPLYLQLGFEPLVRSDPEREVWERVIRLLSGEAGGGRVAPPAG
;
A
#
# COMPACT_ATOMS: atom_id res chain seq x y z
N MET A 1 -19.63 5.78 -17.21
CA MET A 1 -20.35 5.50 -15.95
C MET A 1 -20.45 3.99 -15.77
N LEU A 2 -19.51 3.36 -15.12
CA LEU A 2 -19.61 1.97 -14.61
C LEU A 2 -18.54 1.83 -13.52
N ASP A 3 -18.80 2.44 -12.35
CA ASP A 3 -18.07 2.10 -11.12
C ASP A 3 -18.60 0.74 -10.65
N THR A 4 -18.00 -0.34 -11.15
CA THR A 4 -18.35 -1.68 -10.67
C THR A 4 -17.63 -1.93 -9.35
N ILE A 5 -18.33 -1.74 -8.26
CA ILE A 5 -17.90 -2.12 -6.90
C ILE A 5 -17.79 -3.64 -6.86
N LEU A 6 -16.59 -4.15 -6.64
CA LEU A 6 -16.40 -5.59 -6.38
C LEU A 6 -17.13 -5.96 -5.08
N PRO A 7 -17.92 -7.05 -5.04
CA PRO A 7 -18.80 -7.35 -3.93
C PRO A 7 -18.03 -7.61 -2.62
N ALA A 8 -18.54 -7.09 -1.53
CA ALA A 8 -18.03 -7.22 -0.16
C ALA A 8 -17.78 -8.69 0.31
N ARG A 9 -18.35 -9.67 -0.39
CA ARG A 9 -18.10 -11.11 -0.17
C ARG A 9 -16.66 -11.53 -0.43
N LEU A 10 -15.95 -10.82 -1.32
CA LEU A 10 -14.56 -11.14 -1.66
C LEU A 10 -13.59 -10.75 -0.54
N ILE A 11 -13.91 -9.71 0.23
CA ILE A 11 -13.08 -9.21 1.33
C ILE A 11 -13.00 -10.25 2.48
N ARG A 12 -14.03 -11.08 2.66
CA ARG A 12 -14.08 -12.11 3.70
C ARG A 12 -13.24 -13.36 3.40
N ALA A 13 -12.96 -13.63 2.13
CA ALA A 13 -12.18 -14.80 1.71
C ALA A 13 -10.67 -14.65 1.88
N LEU A 14 -10.17 -13.43 2.07
CA LEU A 14 -8.74 -13.11 2.04
C LEU A 14 -8.01 -13.29 3.39
N GLY A 15 -8.61 -13.97 4.37
CA GLY A 15 -8.04 -14.19 5.71
C GLY A 15 -7.18 -15.46 5.90
N GLY A 16 -6.93 -16.24 4.86
CA GLY A 16 -6.14 -17.48 4.92
C GLY A 16 -4.64 -17.28 4.66
N PRO A 17 -3.77 -18.23 5.05
CA PRO A 17 -2.35 -18.19 4.75
C PRO A 17 -2.12 -18.25 3.23
N MET A 18 -1.32 -17.32 2.71
CA MET A 18 -0.92 -17.25 1.30
C MET A 18 -0.09 -18.48 0.92
N SER A 19 -0.54 -19.27 -0.04
CA SER A 19 0.29 -20.27 -0.70
C SER A 19 1.17 -19.57 -1.75
N GLU A 20 2.45 -19.88 -1.76
CA GLU A 20 3.40 -19.43 -2.79
C GLU A 20 3.08 -20.14 -4.10
N SER A 21 2.18 -19.56 -4.89
CA SER A 21 1.85 -20.07 -6.21
C SER A 21 2.63 -19.27 -7.27
N SER A 22 3.36 -20.02 -8.09
CA SER A 22 4.30 -19.55 -9.13
C SER A 22 3.66 -18.84 -10.33
N ASP A 23 2.44 -18.32 -10.22
CA ASP A 23 1.73 -17.63 -11.31
C ASP A 23 1.83 -16.10 -11.18
N ALA A 24 3.03 -15.64 -10.83
CA ALA A 24 3.36 -14.22 -10.82
C ALA A 24 3.06 -13.61 -12.20
N LEU A 25 2.45 -12.44 -12.23
CA LEU A 25 2.35 -11.62 -13.44
C LEU A 25 3.76 -11.44 -13.99
N ALA A 26 4.02 -11.91 -15.20
CA ALA A 26 5.37 -11.93 -15.81
C ALA A 26 6.01 -10.53 -15.87
N VAL A 27 5.19 -9.48 -15.83
CA VAL A 27 5.62 -8.08 -15.71
C VAL A 27 4.77 -7.40 -14.65
N PRO A 28 5.37 -6.69 -13.66
CA PRO A 28 4.62 -5.93 -12.68
C PRO A 28 3.76 -4.86 -13.32
N VAL A 29 2.47 -4.85 -13.02
CA VAL A 29 1.52 -3.85 -13.51
C VAL A 29 1.08 -2.96 -12.35
N ALA A 30 1.07 -1.66 -12.58
CA ALA A 30 0.58 -0.71 -11.59
C ALA A 30 -0.95 -0.79 -11.48
N VAL A 31 -1.45 -0.96 -10.26
CA VAL A 31 -2.88 -0.95 -9.95
C VAL A 31 -3.20 0.19 -9.00
N ALA A 32 -4.36 0.80 -9.19
CA ALA A 32 -4.84 1.88 -8.34
C ALA A 32 -5.94 1.40 -7.40
N MET A 33 -5.94 1.94 -6.18
CA MET A 33 -7.00 1.70 -5.20
C MET A 33 -7.52 3.04 -4.65
N ARG A 34 -8.78 3.06 -4.27
CA ARG A 34 -9.47 4.20 -3.68
C ARG A 34 -10.12 3.80 -2.38
N ARG A 35 -10.03 4.64 -1.36
CA ARG A 35 -10.89 4.62 -0.19
C ARG A 35 -11.89 5.77 -0.34
N PRO A 36 -13.18 5.49 -0.58
CA PRO A 36 -14.14 6.52 -1.00
C PRO A 36 -14.53 7.49 0.12
N THR A 37 -14.25 7.14 1.36
CA THR A 37 -14.49 8.01 2.51
C THR A 37 -13.43 7.85 3.58
N LEU A 38 -13.05 8.95 4.21
CA LEU A 38 -12.17 8.96 5.39
C LEU A 38 -12.95 8.93 6.71
N LEU A 39 -14.29 8.81 6.65
CA LEU A 39 -15.08 8.49 7.83
C LEU A 39 -14.80 7.04 8.24
N GLY A 40 -14.80 6.77 9.54
CA GLY A 40 -14.55 5.42 10.05
C GLY A 40 -13.12 4.90 9.83
N VAL A 41 -12.12 5.79 9.66
CA VAL A 41 -10.72 5.37 9.76
C VAL A 41 -10.49 4.81 11.16
N PRO A 42 -9.95 3.58 11.29
CA PRO A 42 -9.71 2.98 12.60
C PRO A 42 -8.76 3.83 13.46
N ALA A 43 -8.81 3.64 14.77
CA ALA A 43 -7.75 4.17 15.63
C ALA A 43 -6.41 3.50 15.30
N MET A 44 -5.32 4.24 15.45
CA MET A 44 -3.98 3.69 15.29
C MET A 44 -3.76 2.58 16.33
N PRO A 45 -3.31 1.40 15.93
CA PRO A 45 -3.04 0.32 16.89
C PRO A 45 -1.92 0.73 17.84
N LEU A 46 -2.02 0.25 19.08
CA LEU A 46 -0.90 0.37 20.02
C LEU A 46 0.25 -0.50 19.51
N LEU A 47 1.39 0.11 19.33
CA LEU A 47 2.65 -0.58 19.04
C LEU A 47 3.43 -0.79 20.33
N PRO A 48 4.33 -1.79 20.40
CA PRO A 48 5.27 -1.95 21.51
C PRO A 48 6.00 -0.65 21.83
N ALA A 49 6.30 -0.41 23.11
CA ALA A 49 6.95 0.82 23.57
C ALA A 49 8.35 1.06 22.95
N SER A 50 9.00 0.01 22.44
CA SER A 50 10.25 0.09 21.69
C SER A 50 10.10 0.69 20.28
N LEU A 51 8.86 0.92 19.81
CA LEU A 51 8.54 1.44 18.49
C LEU A 51 7.94 2.84 18.60
N ILE A 52 8.59 3.80 17.98
CA ILE A 52 8.17 5.21 18.01
C ILE A 52 7.61 5.60 16.64
N VAL A 53 6.31 5.93 16.60
CA VAL A 53 5.68 6.52 15.41
C VAL A 53 5.80 8.04 15.49
N ARG A 54 6.37 8.65 14.47
CA ARG A 54 6.54 10.11 14.39
C ARG A 54 6.65 10.59 12.95
N ARG A 55 6.69 11.90 12.76
CA ARG A 55 7.09 12.48 11.46
C ARG A 55 8.59 12.26 11.24
N ALA A 56 8.95 12.02 9.98
CA ALA A 56 10.33 12.00 9.54
C ALA A 56 10.93 13.42 9.59
N GLN A 57 12.23 13.49 9.82
CA GLN A 57 13.02 14.71 9.78
C GLN A 57 13.84 14.75 8.49
N VAL A 58 14.16 15.94 7.99
CA VAL A 58 14.87 16.10 6.73
C VAL A 58 16.29 15.51 6.77
N GLU A 59 16.91 15.46 7.94
CA GLU A 59 18.21 14.88 8.22
C GLU A 59 18.20 13.35 8.02
N GLU A 60 17.02 12.73 8.09
CA GLU A 60 16.83 11.29 7.93
C GLU A 60 16.68 10.86 6.47
N ALA A 61 16.83 11.78 5.51
CA ALA A 61 16.68 11.48 4.07
C ALA A 61 17.56 10.29 3.61
N GLY A 62 18.78 10.17 4.15
CA GLY A 62 19.67 9.03 3.85
C GLY A 62 19.14 7.70 4.41
N ALA A 63 18.62 7.68 5.64
CA ALA A 63 18.02 6.49 6.24
C ALA A 63 16.73 6.09 5.53
N LEU A 64 15.91 7.07 5.12
CA LEU A 64 14.72 6.85 4.29
C LEU A 64 15.07 6.30 2.92
N ALA A 65 16.11 6.83 2.26
CA ALA A 65 16.59 6.33 0.97
C ALA A 65 16.98 4.85 1.07
N ALA A 66 17.73 4.49 2.12
CA ALA A 66 18.13 3.11 2.36
C ALA A 66 16.92 2.17 2.60
N LEU A 67 15.91 2.61 3.38
CA LEU A 67 14.68 1.86 3.63
C LEU A 67 13.86 1.68 2.35
N LEU A 68 13.67 2.77 1.59
CA LEU A 68 12.92 2.77 0.34
C LEU A 68 13.62 1.94 -0.74
N GLY A 69 14.94 2.04 -0.89
CA GLY A 69 15.70 1.25 -1.84
C GLY A 69 15.58 -0.26 -1.61
N ARG A 70 15.50 -0.71 -0.35
CA ARG A 70 15.23 -2.12 -0.04
C ARG A 70 13.79 -2.54 -0.37
N ALA A 71 12.83 -1.63 -0.22
CA ALA A 71 11.42 -1.92 -0.50
C ALA A 71 11.05 -1.77 -1.98
N TYR A 72 11.79 -0.94 -2.72
CA TYR A 72 11.56 -0.59 -4.12
C TYR A 72 12.85 -0.78 -4.94
N PRO A 73 13.34 -2.01 -5.12
CA PRO A 73 14.66 -2.28 -5.72
C PRO A 73 14.78 -1.90 -7.19
N THR A 74 13.66 -1.68 -7.88
CA THR A 74 13.61 -1.21 -9.27
C THR A 74 13.72 0.31 -9.40
N GLU A 75 13.68 1.03 -8.29
CA GLU A 75 13.74 2.49 -8.23
C GLU A 75 15.08 2.91 -7.60
N THR A 76 15.67 3.99 -8.08
CA THR A 76 16.91 4.54 -7.48
C THR A 76 16.54 5.52 -6.37
N TRP A 77 16.98 5.20 -5.16
CA TRP A 77 16.80 6.02 -3.97
C TRP A 77 18.16 6.44 -3.42
N ASP A 78 18.47 7.72 -3.48
CA ASP A 78 19.60 8.34 -2.78
C ASP A 78 19.12 9.42 -1.83
N ALA A 79 20.00 9.88 -0.95
CA ALA A 79 19.64 10.87 0.07
C ALA A 79 19.17 12.20 -0.54
N ALA A 80 19.77 12.64 -1.64
CA ALA A 80 19.43 13.91 -2.29
C ALA A 80 18.08 13.83 -2.99
N GLY A 81 17.80 12.75 -3.72
CA GLY A 81 16.53 12.47 -4.36
C GLY A 81 15.41 12.35 -3.32
N THR A 82 15.64 11.56 -2.27
CA THR A 82 14.70 11.38 -1.17
C THR A 82 14.39 12.71 -0.47
N LYS A 83 15.41 13.54 -0.25
CA LYS A 83 15.20 14.88 0.32
C LYS A 83 14.31 15.74 -0.57
N ARG A 84 14.57 15.77 -1.89
CA ARG A 84 13.72 16.52 -2.83
C ARG A 84 12.29 16.01 -2.85
N GLU A 85 12.12 14.68 -2.92
CA GLU A 85 10.80 14.05 -3.12
C GLU A 85 9.93 14.04 -1.86
N LEU A 86 10.51 13.83 -0.68
CA LEU A 86 9.74 13.72 0.56
C LEU A 86 9.68 15.01 1.37
N PHE A 87 10.61 15.95 1.17
CA PHE A 87 10.69 17.17 1.97
C PHE A 87 10.70 18.44 1.11
N GLY A 88 11.12 18.37 -0.16
CA GLY A 88 11.13 19.48 -1.10
C GLY A 88 9.86 19.60 -1.94
N ASP A 89 9.07 18.54 -2.06
CA ASP A 89 7.77 18.56 -2.75
C ASP A 89 6.68 19.08 -1.81
N GLU A 90 6.18 20.29 -2.07
CA GLU A 90 5.14 20.95 -1.26
C GLU A 90 3.82 20.17 -1.23
N THR A 91 3.59 19.26 -2.17
CA THR A 91 2.41 18.41 -2.18
C THR A 91 2.51 17.28 -1.13
N VAL A 92 3.72 16.93 -0.68
CA VAL A 92 3.95 15.98 0.40
C VAL A 92 3.73 16.64 1.75
N ARG A 93 2.59 16.41 2.35
CA ARG A 93 2.17 17.05 3.61
C ARG A 93 2.85 16.49 4.84
N ALA A 94 3.21 15.22 4.79
CA ALA A 94 3.99 14.56 5.84
C ALA A 94 4.51 13.20 5.37
N THR A 95 5.66 12.83 5.90
CA THR A 95 6.18 11.47 5.90
C THR A 95 6.20 10.98 7.34
N LEU A 96 5.48 9.88 7.60
CA LEU A 96 5.50 9.18 8.88
C LEU A 96 6.53 8.07 8.83
N VAL A 97 7.16 7.83 9.96
CA VAL A 97 8.12 6.74 10.16
C VAL A 97 7.83 5.98 11.45
N VAL A 98 8.24 4.72 11.48
CA VAL A 98 8.46 3.98 12.72
C VAL A 98 9.95 3.89 12.94
N ALA A 99 10.40 4.34 14.09
CA ALA A 99 11.76 4.19 14.55
C ALA A 99 11.85 3.08 15.63
N ALA A 100 12.88 2.25 15.55
CA ALA A 100 13.22 1.22 16.51
C ALA A 100 14.73 1.22 16.71
N GLU A 101 15.20 1.29 17.94
CA GLU A 101 16.64 1.21 18.28
C GLU A 101 17.52 2.19 17.46
N GLY A 102 17.01 3.41 17.25
CA GLY A 102 17.69 4.44 16.47
C GLY A 102 17.66 4.26 14.95
N ARG A 103 16.96 3.25 14.43
CA ARG A 103 16.82 2.96 12.98
C ARG A 103 15.40 3.20 12.50
N LEU A 104 15.24 3.64 11.26
CA LEU A 104 13.95 3.68 10.59
C LEU A 104 13.60 2.28 10.05
N VAL A 105 12.45 1.75 10.49
CA VAL A 105 12.00 0.39 10.14
C VAL A 105 10.73 0.37 9.30
N ALA A 106 9.99 1.48 9.23
CA ALA A 106 8.86 1.62 8.32
C ALA A 106 8.62 3.09 7.97
N THR A 107 8.00 3.34 6.83
CA THR A 107 7.59 4.67 6.38
C THR A 107 6.28 4.63 5.59
N ALA A 108 5.53 5.74 5.60
CA ALA A 108 4.42 6.04 4.71
C ALA A 108 4.24 7.55 4.62
N SER A 109 3.87 8.07 3.45
CA SER A 109 3.72 9.52 3.23
C SER A 109 2.32 9.87 2.79
N LEU A 110 1.89 11.08 3.19
CA LEU A 110 0.70 11.74 2.69
C LEU A 110 1.10 12.76 1.64
N GLN A 111 0.54 12.63 0.45
CA GLN A 111 0.58 13.64 -0.59
C GLN A 111 -0.83 14.18 -0.84
N VAL A 112 -0.98 15.51 -0.94
CA VAL A 112 -2.24 16.17 -1.30
C VAL A 112 -1.93 17.13 -2.45
N ARG A 113 -2.50 16.84 -3.61
CA ARG A 113 -2.25 17.60 -4.82
C ARG A 113 -3.19 18.81 -4.91
N PRO A 114 -2.72 19.97 -5.36
CA PRO A 114 -3.54 21.17 -5.47
C PRO A 114 -4.72 21.05 -6.45
N ASP A 115 -4.56 20.21 -7.49
CA ASP A 115 -5.59 19.94 -8.51
C ASP A 115 -6.71 19.02 -8.00
N VAL A 116 -6.49 18.28 -6.89
CA VAL A 116 -7.49 17.40 -6.27
C VAL A 116 -7.35 17.48 -4.74
N PRO A 117 -7.63 18.64 -4.12
CA PRO A 117 -7.34 18.87 -2.71
C PRO A 117 -8.17 18.00 -1.74
N GLU A 118 -9.30 17.48 -2.21
CA GLU A 118 -10.17 16.58 -1.43
C GLU A 118 -9.65 15.13 -1.40
N CYS A 119 -8.57 14.82 -2.13
CA CYS A 119 -8.00 13.47 -2.22
C CYS A 119 -6.62 13.40 -1.58
N GLY A 120 -6.48 12.60 -0.52
CA GLY A 120 -5.19 12.24 0.05
C GLY A 120 -4.56 11.05 -0.67
N TRP A 121 -3.29 11.16 -1.08
CA TRP A 121 -2.55 10.05 -1.67
C TRP A 121 -1.62 9.41 -0.64
N VAL A 122 -1.81 8.11 -0.42
CA VAL A 122 -0.89 7.30 0.38
C VAL A 122 0.27 6.89 -0.52
N ARG A 123 1.48 7.32 -0.17
CA ARG A 123 2.70 7.12 -0.96
C ARG A 123 3.82 6.49 -0.12
N TRP A 124 4.75 5.85 -0.81
CA TRP A 124 6.02 5.32 -0.25
C TRP A 124 5.84 4.51 1.03
N VAL A 125 4.88 3.58 1.00
CA VAL A 125 4.65 2.65 2.11
C VAL A 125 5.70 1.55 2.06
N ALA A 126 6.63 1.59 3.01
CA ALA A 126 7.70 0.61 3.11
C ALA A 126 7.84 0.09 4.54
N THR A 127 8.25 -1.16 4.68
CA THR A 127 8.62 -1.78 5.96
C THR A 127 9.88 -2.59 5.75
N ASP A 128 10.82 -2.49 6.67
CA ASP A 128 12.05 -3.28 6.67
C ASP A 128 11.71 -4.77 6.57
N LEU A 129 12.46 -5.52 5.77
CA LEU A 129 12.17 -6.94 5.50
C LEU A 129 12.06 -7.76 6.79
N ASP A 130 12.96 -7.50 7.74
CA ASP A 130 13.04 -8.22 9.02
C ASP A 130 11.92 -7.82 10.01
N ARG A 131 11.19 -6.75 9.71
CA ARG A 131 10.12 -6.21 10.57
C ARG A 131 8.74 -6.32 9.92
N ARG A 132 8.62 -7.15 8.88
CA ARG A 132 7.34 -7.43 8.22
C ARG A 132 6.42 -8.21 9.14
N ARG A 133 5.09 -8.07 8.94
CA ARG A 133 4.01 -8.72 9.70
C ARG A 133 3.87 -8.26 11.16
N GLU A 134 4.60 -7.24 11.59
CA GLU A 134 4.45 -6.59 12.90
C GLU A 134 3.36 -5.50 12.92
N GLY A 135 2.60 -5.33 11.84
CA GLY A 135 1.53 -4.32 11.76
C GLY A 135 2.02 -2.89 11.51
N LEU A 136 3.32 -2.66 11.25
CA LEU A 136 3.91 -1.32 11.11
C LEU A 136 3.31 -0.55 9.94
N ALA A 137 3.21 -1.17 8.76
CA ALA A 137 2.57 -0.56 7.58
C ALA A 137 1.10 -0.20 7.87
N ARG A 138 0.36 -1.07 8.59
CA ARG A 138 -1.02 -0.79 8.98
C ARG A 138 -1.12 0.45 9.87
N ALA A 139 -0.28 0.55 10.88
CA ALA A 139 -0.24 1.71 11.78
C ALA A 139 0.03 3.00 11.00
N LEU A 140 1.05 2.99 10.13
CA LEU A 140 1.43 4.16 9.35
C LEU A 140 0.36 4.56 8.34
N VAL A 141 -0.25 3.62 7.61
CA VAL A 141 -1.34 3.93 6.67
C VAL A 141 -2.54 4.53 7.40
N ILE A 142 -2.92 3.99 8.58
CA ILE A 142 -3.96 4.60 9.43
C ILE A 142 -3.58 6.02 9.82
N GLY A 143 -2.33 6.26 10.24
CA GLY A 143 -1.83 7.59 10.56
C GLY A 143 -1.93 8.55 9.38
N VAL A 144 -1.53 8.13 8.18
CA VAL A 144 -1.64 8.90 6.94
C VAL A 144 -3.10 9.23 6.61
N LEU A 145 -4.03 8.25 6.75
CA LEU A 145 -5.46 8.48 6.52
C LEU A 145 -6.06 9.46 7.53
N ALA A 146 -5.65 9.40 8.79
CA ALA A 146 -6.07 10.35 9.82
C ALA A 146 -5.57 11.77 9.50
N MET A 147 -4.32 11.91 9.05
CA MET A 147 -3.75 13.18 8.61
C MET A 147 -4.44 13.73 7.36
N ALA A 148 -4.76 12.87 6.37
CA ALA A 148 -5.52 13.26 5.20
C ALA A 148 -6.89 13.85 5.59
N ARG A 149 -7.59 13.21 6.53
CA ARG A 149 -8.87 13.73 7.06
C ARG A 149 -8.69 15.08 7.76
N GLN A 150 -7.65 15.25 8.56
CA GLN A 150 -7.34 16.52 9.23
C GLN A 150 -7.00 17.62 8.22
N ALA A 151 -6.40 17.28 7.08
CA ALA A 151 -6.12 18.19 5.98
C ALA A 151 -7.35 18.52 5.12
N GLY A 152 -8.55 18.02 5.47
CA GLY A 152 -9.80 18.30 4.76
C GLY A 152 -10.08 17.33 3.60
N CYS A 153 -9.24 16.31 3.37
CA CYS A 153 -9.52 15.31 2.35
C CYS A 153 -10.77 14.49 2.73
N ARG A 154 -11.54 14.10 1.71
CA ARG A 154 -12.75 13.29 1.84
C ARG A 154 -12.51 11.84 1.50
N GLU A 155 -11.57 11.59 0.58
CA GLU A 155 -11.18 10.26 0.11
C GLU A 155 -9.65 10.09 0.16
N ALA A 156 -9.21 8.84 0.01
CA ALA A 156 -7.79 8.56 -0.20
C ALA A 156 -7.60 7.64 -1.40
N ARG A 157 -6.43 7.77 -2.05
CA ARG A 157 -6.00 6.92 -3.15
C ARG A 157 -4.59 6.42 -2.90
N LEU A 158 -4.26 5.32 -3.54
CA LEU A 158 -2.90 4.80 -3.62
C LEU A 158 -2.68 4.09 -4.96
N ARG A 159 -1.42 3.89 -5.30
CA ARG A 159 -1.00 2.99 -6.38
C ARG A 159 -0.05 1.96 -5.80
N THR A 160 -0.19 0.73 -6.22
CA THR A 160 0.72 -0.36 -5.90
C THR A 160 1.02 -1.15 -7.18
N GLN A 161 1.84 -2.16 -7.09
CA GLN A 161 2.19 -3.01 -8.23
C GLN A 161 1.76 -4.45 -7.93
N THR A 162 1.53 -5.21 -8.97
CA THR A 162 1.05 -6.60 -8.86
C THR A 162 2.10 -7.57 -8.33
N ASP A 163 3.38 -7.19 -8.27
CA ASP A 163 4.45 -7.91 -7.56
C ASP A 163 4.40 -7.71 -6.03
N ARG A 164 3.58 -6.76 -5.57
CA ARG A 164 3.39 -6.45 -4.14
C ARG A 164 2.03 -6.95 -3.64
N LEU A 165 1.64 -8.15 -4.07
CA LEU A 165 0.36 -8.77 -3.69
C LEU A 165 0.14 -8.77 -2.17
N ALA A 166 1.20 -9.00 -1.38
CA ALA A 166 1.11 -9.02 0.08
C ALA A 166 0.63 -7.69 0.72
N ALA A 167 0.72 -6.56 0.01
CA ALA A 167 0.24 -5.27 0.50
C ALA A 167 -1.27 -5.04 0.22
N ILE A 168 -1.82 -5.67 -0.81
CA ILE A 168 -3.21 -5.45 -1.24
C ILE A 168 -4.22 -5.84 -0.14
N PRO A 169 -4.10 -6.99 0.56
CA PRO A 169 -4.99 -7.33 1.66
C PRO A 169 -5.02 -6.29 2.78
N LEU A 170 -3.88 -5.68 3.09
CA LEU A 170 -3.81 -4.59 4.06
C LEU A 170 -4.69 -3.41 3.64
N TYR A 171 -4.59 -2.99 2.39
CA TYR A 171 -5.36 -1.86 1.86
C TYR A 171 -6.87 -2.19 1.82
N LEU A 172 -7.24 -3.39 1.38
CA LEU A 172 -8.63 -3.86 1.41
C LEU A 172 -9.21 -3.85 2.82
N GLN A 173 -8.47 -4.34 3.82
CA GLN A 173 -8.88 -4.30 5.24
C GLN A 173 -9.02 -2.88 5.79
N LEU A 174 -8.31 -1.92 5.21
CA LEU A 174 -8.40 -0.51 5.55
C LEU A 174 -9.48 0.23 4.72
N GLY A 175 -10.32 -0.50 3.99
CA GLY A 175 -11.45 0.04 3.25
C GLY A 175 -11.08 0.68 1.92
N PHE A 176 -9.89 0.37 1.38
CA PHE A 176 -9.61 0.66 -0.02
C PHE A 176 -10.28 -0.39 -0.91
N GLU A 177 -10.70 0.03 -2.07
CA GLU A 177 -11.28 -0.80 -3.12
C GLU A 177 -10.51 -0.61 -4.43
N PRO A 178 -10.50 -1.59 -5.33
CA PRO A 178 -9.94 -1.42 -6.66
C PRO A 178 -10.54 -0.22 -7.38
N LEU A 179 -9.70 0.60 -8.00
CA LEU A 179 -10.12 1.68 -8.88
C LEU A 179 -9.96 1.22 -10.33
N VAL A 180 -11.08 0.86 -10.96
CA VAL A 180 -11.14 0.32 -12.31
C VAL A 180 -11.77 1.37 -13.24
N ARG A 181 -11.04 1.79 -14.28
CA ARG A 181 -11.47 2.82 -15.24
C ARG A 181 -11.57 2.31 -16.67
N SER A 182 -11.03 1.10 -16.93
CA SER A 182 -10.97 0.49 -18.26
C SER A 182 -11.06 -1.02 -18.17
N ASP A 183 -11.38 -1.69 -19.27
CA ASP A 183 -11.42 -3.16 -19.32
C ASP A 183 -10.06 -3.81 -19.09
N PRO A 184 -8.93 -3.29 -19.61
CA PRO A 184 -7.60 -3.81 -19.23
C PRO A 184 -7.31 -3.74 -17.72
N GLU A 185 -7.70 -2.65 -17.04
CA GLU A 185 -7.55 -2.56 -15.58
C GLU A 185 -8.45 -3.58 -14.87
N ARG A 186 -9.64 -3.87 -15.40
CA ARG A 186 -10.54 -4.91 -14.87
C ARG A 186 -9.90 -6.28 -14.93
N GLU A 187 -9.35 -6.67 -16.08
CA GLU A 187 -8.68 -7.95 -16.28
C GLU A 187 -7.50 -8.14 -15.31
N VAL A 188 -6.70 -7.09 -15.12
CA VAL A 188 -5.60 -7.11 -14.15
C VAL A 188 -6.13 -7.33 -12.72
N TRP A 189 -7.19 -6.63 -12.32
CA TRP A 189 -7.77 -6.78 -10.99
C TRP A 189 -8.41 -8.15 -10.78
N GLU A 190 -9.10 -8.70 -11.76
CA GLU A 190 -9.65 -10.07 -11.70
C GLU A 190 -8.54 -11.10 -11.49
N ARG A 191 -7.39 -10.93 -12.16
CA ARG A 191 -6.23 -11.79 -11.98
C ARG A 191 -5.62 -11.63 -10.58
N VAL A 192 -5.45 -10.41 -10.10
CA VAL A 192 -4.99 -10.11 -8.73
C VAL A 192 -5.89 -10.80 -7.71
N ILE A 193 -7.20 -10.72 -7.88
CA ILE A 193 -8.17 -11.33 -6.97
C ILE A 193 -8.05 -12.85 -6.97
N ARG A 194 -7.94 -13.49 -8.16
CA ARG A 194 -7.72 -14.95 -8.24
C ARG A 194 -6.45 -15.37 -7.52
N LEU A 195 -5.35 -14.62 -7.69
CA LEU A 195 -4.09 -14.91 -7.00
C LEU A 195 -4.23 -14.79 -5.47
N LEU A 196 -4.96 -13.80 -4.98
CA LEU A 196 -5.19 -13.58 -3.56
C LEU A 196 -6.14 -14.62 -2.94
N SER A 197 -7.11 -15.15 -3.71
CA SER A 197 -8.03 -16.20 -3.24
C SER A 197 -7.46 -17.61 -3.32
N GLY A 198 -6.25 -17.78 -3.86
CA GLY A 198 -5.65 -19.12 -4.03
C GLY A 198 -6.30 -19.95 -5.16
N GLU A 199 -7.15 -19.36 -5.98
CA GLU A 199 -7.84 -20.02 -7.10
C GLU A 199 -6.95 -20.15 -8.36
N ALA A 200 -5.70 -19.71 -8.28
CA ALA A 200 -4.73 -19.86 -9.36
C ALA A 200 -4.20 -21.31 -9.38
N GLY A 201 -4.86 -22.19 -10.10
CA GLY A 201 -4.33 -23.56 -10.31
C GLY A 201 -5.35 -24.66 -10.57
N GLY A 202 -6.62 -24.37 -10.79
CA GLY A 202 -7.64 -25.35 -11.17
C GLY A 202 -7.69 -25.64 -12.67
N GLY A 203 -6.57 -25.84 -13.35
CA GLY A 203 -6.52 -26.46 -14.65
C GLY A 203 -6.88 -27.95 -14.49
N ARG A 204 -8.12 -28.34 -14.79
CA ARG A 204 -8.51 -29.74 -14.93
C ARG A 204 -7.55 -30.41 -15.92
N VAL A 205 -6.64 -31.21 -15.40
CA VAL A 205 -6.01 -32.29 -16.19
C VAL A 205 -7.12 -33.27 -16.49
N ALA A 206 -7.54 -33.32 -17.75
CA ALA A 206 -8.41 -34.38 -18.22
C ALA A 206 -7.72 -35.75 -17.98
N PRO A 207 -8.41 -36.76 -17.47
CA PRO A 207 -7.82 -38.09 -17.33
C PRO A 207 -7.48 -38.64 -18.71
N PRO A 208 -6.36 -39.36 -18.87
CA PRO A 208 -6.02 -39.98 -20.13
C PRO A 208 -7.13 -40.99 -20.50
N ALA A 209 -7.61 -40.90 -21.73
CA ALA A 209 -8.52 -41.87 -22.32
C ALA A 209 -7.81 -43.20 -22.38
N GLY A 210 -8.37 -44.21 -21.71
CA GLY A 210 -8.00 -45.63 -21.79
C GLY A 210 -8.55 -46.28 -23.06
#